data_d4e1f3ec3f1261b2552b38743724e995
#
_entry.id   d4e1f3ec3f1261b2552b38743724e995
#
_cell.length_a   1.000
_cell.length_b   1.000
_cell.length_c   1.000
_cell.angle_alpha   90.00
_cell.angle_beta   90.00
_cell.angle_gamma   90.00
#
_symmetry.space_group_name_H-M   'P 1'
#
loop_
_entity.id
_entity.type
_entity.pdbx_description
1 polymer ?
#
loop_
_entity_poly.entity_id
_entity_poly.type
_entity_poly.pdbx_seq_one_letter_code
_entity_poly.pdbx_strand_id
1 'polypeptide(L)'
;MKILDHLRERDSNDSSNVVHMLDYFYFRNHLCITFELLSINLYDFLKNNNFRGLSLGLIRRFAQQILVSLKFLRRQRVIHCDLKPENILLRQSNKSSIKMIDLGSSCFEDERVYTYIQSRFYRAPEVILGATYDCGIDMWSLACILAELYTGYPLFPGENEAEQIACFMEINGVPPRALLDKSERGKKYFDSSGEPKLVANSKGKKRTPNSKDLGALLRCTDRGFIDFLSRCLRWDVADRITPDAALRHPWIVGEEPARRTPSSPDTHRRSASSSPYSDQISRRSAAGAAAPVRSSRTRENSSATTGLEEVKLIGRKMEPMSVRRSEKPPESFEVSSGGHHFVPHRPARHL
;
A
#
# COMPACT_ATOMS: atom_id res chain seq x y z
N MET A 1 18.72 -6.12 -15.00
CA MET A 1 19.10 -7.52 -15.25
C MET A 1 19.54 -8.23 -13.96
N LYS A 2 20.65 -7.82 -13.31
CA LYS A 2 21.22 -8.46 -12.09
C LYS A 2 20.16 -8.88 -11.04
N ILE A 3 19.21 -7.98 -10.71
CA ILE A 3 18.15 -8.26 -9.73
C ILE A 3 17.13 -9.27 -10.29
N LEU A 4 16.70 -9.13 -11.55
CA LEU A 4 15.74 -10.06 -12.16
C LEU A 4 16.29 -11.49 -12.23
N ASP A 5 17.54 -11.67 -12.65
CA ASP A 5 18.21 -12.98 -12.67
C ASP A 5 18.33 -13.55 -11.27
N HIS A 6 18.78 -12.74 -10.30
CA HIS A 6 18.90 -13.14 -8.90
C HIS A 6 17.58 -13.62 -8.30
N LEU A 7 16.47 -12.92 -8.56
CA LEU A 7 15.16 -13.29 -8.04
C LEU A 7 14.59 -14.55 -8.73
N ARG A 8 14.77 -14.65 -10.06
CA ARG A 8 14.35 -15.82 -10.83
C ARG A 8 14.98 -17.13 -10.32
N GLU A 9 16.29 -17.11 -10.04
CA GLU A 9 17.01 -18.28 -9.52
C GLU A 9 16.50 -18.71 -8.14
N ARG A 10 15.97 -17.80 -7.33
CA ARG A 10 15.55 -18.05 -5.94
C ARG A 10 14.05 -18.28 -5.76
N ASP A 11 13.27 -18.11 -6.82
CA ASP A 11 11.83 -18.37 -6.84
C ASP A 11 11.45 -19.39 -7.93
N SER A 12 12.17 -20.49 -8.01
CA SER A 12 12.01 -21.51 -9.06
C SER A 12 10.60 -22.11 -9.13
N ASN A 13 9.85 -22.07 -8.03
CA ASN A 13 8.47 -22.60 -7.93
C ASN A 13 7.39 -21.52 -8.07
N ASP A 14 7.74 -20.27 -8.46
CA ASP A 14 6.82 -19.16 -8.69
C ASP A 14 5.87 -18.86 -7.49
N SER A 15 6.39 -18.93 -6.28
CA SER A 15 5.61 -18.78 -5.05
C SER A 15 5.66 -17.38 -4.43
N SER A 16 6.58 -16.53 -4.89
CA SER A 16 6.81 -15.20 -4.30
C SER A 16 5.81 -14.14 -4.74
N ASN A 17 5.00 -14.39 -5.77
CA ASN A 17 4.15 -13.40 -6.45
C ASN A 17 4.95 -12.21 -7.03
N VAL A 18 6.22 -12.36 -7.33
CA VAL A 18 7.03 -11.41 -8.11
C VAL A 18 7.03 -11.87 -9.57
N VAL A 19 7.01 -10.94 -10.50
CA VAL A 19 7.01 -11.25 -11.93
C VAL A 19 8.26 -12.02 -12.34
N HIS A 20 8.08 -13.05 -13.16
CA HIS A 20 9.18 -13.82 -13.71
C HIS A 20 9.61 -13.26 -15.06
N MET A 21 10.88 -12.92 -15.17
CA MET A 21 11.53 -12.68 -16.45
C MET A 21 11.67 -14.01 -17.19
N LEU A 22 11.15 -14.08 -18.42
CA LEU A 22 11.22 -15.26 -19.28
C LEU A 22 12.55 -15.30 -20.04
N ASP A 23 12.86 -14.21 -20.74
CA ASP A 23 14.04 -14.10 -21.60
C ASP A 23 14.45 -12.65 -21.76
N TYR A 24 15.65 -12.40 -22.28
CA TYR A 24 16.10 -11.08 -22.71
C TYR A 24 17.02 -11.20 -23.93
N PHE A 25 16.99 -10.17 -24.78
CA PHE A 25 17.83 -10.07 -25.96
C PHE A 25 18.07 -8.61 -26.32
N TYR A 26 19.06 -8.37 -27.17
CA TYR A 26 19.33 -7.05 -27.71
C TYR A 26 18.78 -6.94 -29.13
N PHE A 27 18.01 -5.90 -29.38
CA PHE A 27 17.49 -5.56 -30.70
C PHE A 27 17.73 -4.08 -30.98
N ARG A 28 18.43 -3.77 -32.06
CA ARG A 28 18.78 -2.38 -32.47
C ARG A 28 19.34 -1.55 -31.28
N ASN A 29 20.31 -2.08 -30.55
CA ASN A 29 20.91 -1.49 -29.35
C ASN A 29 19.96 -1.24 -28.17
N HIS A 30 18.76 -1.81 -28.18
CA HIS A 30 17.84 -1.80 -27.03
C HIS A 30 17.86 -3.16 -26.34
N LEU A 31 17.96 -3.14 -25.03
CA LEU A 31 17.71 -4.33 -24.20
C LEU A 31 16.20 -4.59 -24.18
N CYS A 32 15.79 -5.72 -24.72
CA CYS A 32 14.43 -6.22 -24.68
C CYS A 32 14.33 -7.31 -23.61
N ILE A 33 13.37 -7.18 -22.72
CA ILE A 33 13.11 -8.17 -21.68
C ILE A 33 11.68 -8.67 -21.84
N THR A 34 11.50 -9.99 -21.83
CA THR A 34 10.18 -10.61 -21.93
C THR A 34 9.75 -11.14 -20.56
N PHE A 35 8.49 -10.98 -20.26
CA PHE A 35 7.87 -11.41 -19.02
C PHE A 35 6.63 -12.26 -19.29
N GLU A 36 6.15 -12.96 -18.26
CA GLU A 36 4.83 -13.58 -18.30
C GLU A 36 3.74 -12.54 -18.61
N LEU A 37 2.72 -12.92 -19.37
CA LEU A 37 1.61 -12.04 -19.70
C LEU A 37 0.64 -11.98 -18.50
N LEU A 38 0.43 -10.79 -17.99
CA LEU A 38 -0.46 -10.50 -16.87
C LEU A 38 -1.68 -9.69 -17.33
N SER A 39 -2.65 -9.53 -16.45
CA SER A 39 -3.85 -8.73 -16.69
C SER A 39 -3.65 -7.28 -16.23
N ILE A 40 -4.72 -6.57 -15.92
CA ILE A 40 -4.68 -5.16 -15.50
C ILE A 40 -4.03 -4.96 -14.14
N ASN A 41 -3.51 -3.77 -13.93
CA ASN A 41 -2.98 -3.34 -12.64
C ASN A 41 -4.09 -2.92 -11.66
N LEU A 42 -3.75 -2.77 -10.37
CA LEU A 42 -4.73 -2.42 -9.34
C LEU A 42 -5.26 -0.98 -9.47
N TYR A 43 -4.53 -0.07 -10.11
CA TYR A 43 -5.04 1.28 -10.39
C TYR A 43 -6.17 1.22 -11.44
N ASP A 44 -5.95 0.54 -12.57
CA ASP A 44 -6.98 0.36 -13.59
C ASP A 44 -8.16 -0.46 -13.04
N PHE A 45 -7.90 -1.43 -12.19
CA PHE A 45 -8.93 -2.18 -11.49
C PHE A 45 -9.81 -1.25 -10.63
N LEU A 46 -9.21 -0.36 -9.84
CA LEU A 46 -9.90 0.63 -9.03
C LEU A 46 -10.68 1.64 -9.90
N LYS A 47 -10.07 2.10 -11.00
CA LYS A 47 -10.70 2.98 -11.99
C LYS A 47 -11.94 2.33 -12.62
N ASN A 48 -11.87 1.04 -12.98
CA ASN A 48 -13.00 0.28 -13.52
C ASN A 48 -14.14 0.12 -12.49
N ASN A 49 -13.81 0.23 -11.19
CA ASN A 49 -14.79 0.33 -10.10
C ASN A 49 -15.26 1.79 -9.83
N ASN A 50 -14.94 2.73 -10.72
CA ASN A 50 -15.25 4.17 -10.57
C ASN A 50 -14.71 4.77 -9.25
N PHE A 51 -13.55 4.33 -8.79
CA PHE A 51 -12.90 4.76 -7.54
C PHE A 51 -13.77 4.67 -6.29
N ARG A 52 -14.71 3.72 -6.26
CA ARG A 52 -15.63 3.53 -5.11
C ARG A 52 -14.99 2.83 -3.92
N GLY A 53 -13.72 2.47 -4.03
CA GLY A 53 -13.04 1.61 -3.07
C GLY A 53 -13.44 0.14 -3.19
N LEU A 54 -12.74 -0.72 -2.49
CA LEU A 54 -12.91 -2.17 -2.51
C LEU A 54 -13.28 -2.67 -1.12
N SER A 55 -13.88 -3.87 -1.07
CA SER A 55 -14.18 -4.52 0.21
C SER A 55 -12.92 -4.89 0.98
N LEU A 56 -12.95 -4.81 2.31
CA LEU A 56 -11.84 -5.21 3.17
C LEU A 56 -11.41 -6.66 2.95
N GLY A 57 -12.37 -7.55 2.63
CA GLY A 57 -12.06 -8.95 2.32
C GLY A 57 -11.20 -9.12 1.06
N LEU A 58 -11.45 -8.32 0.02
CA LEU A 58 -10.62 -8.32 -1.20
C LEU A 58 -9.27 -7.65 -0.94
N ILE A 59 -9.25 -6.52 -0.24
CA ILE A 59 -8.01 -5.81 0.13
C ILE A 59 -7.09 -6.72 0.95
N ARG A 60 -7.64 -7.47 1.90
CA ARG A 60 -6.88 -8.45 2.71
C ARG A 60 -6.22 -9.52 1.83
N ARG A 61 -6.92 -10.05 0.82
CA ARG A 61 -6.35 -11.02 -0.12
C ARG A 61 -5.20 -10.45 -0.94
N PHE A 62 -5.31 -9.20 -1.37
CA PHE A 62 -4.21 -8.51 -2.04
C PHE A 62 -3.06 -8.28 -1.07
N ALA A 63 -3.33 -7.79 0.14
CA ALA A 63 -2.33 -7.55 1.17
C ALA A 63 -1.53 -8.81 1.51
N GLN A 64 -2.19 -9.97 1.69
CA GLN A 64 -1.52 -11.24 1.94
C GLN A 64 -0.50 -11.59 0.86
N GLN A 65 -0.86 -11.45 -0.40
CA GLN A 65 -0.01 -11.78 -1.53
C GLN A 65 1.15 -10.78 -1.68
N ILE A 66 0.89 -9.48 -1.53
CA ILE A 66 1.93 -8.44 -1.57
C ILE A 66 2.93 -8.66 -0.41
N LEU A 67 2.46 -9.02 0.78
CA LEU A 67 3.32 -9.34 1.92
C LEU A 67 4.20 -10.56 1.67
N VAL A 68 3.72 -11.56 0.94
CA VAL A 68 4.55 -12.71 0.51
C VAL A 68 5.67 -12.22 -0.41
N SER A 69 5.36 -11.34 -1.36
CA SER A 69 6.37 -10.73 -2.24
C SER A 69 7.39 -9.91 -1.46
N LEU A 70 6.94 -9.03 -0.56
CA LEU A 70 7.84 -8.20 0.25
C LEU A 70 8.70 -9.02 1.22
N LYS A 71 8.16 -10.10 1.77
CA LYS A 71 8.93 -11.06 2.58
C LYS A 71 10.02 -11.74 1.75
N PHE A 72 9.71 -12.16 0.53
CA PHE A 72 10.69 -12.73 -0.39
C PHE A 72 11.77 -11.71 -0.74
N LEU A 73 11.42 -10.51 -1.20
CA LEU A 73 12.37 -9.45 -1.55
C LEU A 73 13.29 -9.10 -0.36
N ARG A 74 12.73 -8.95 0.85
CA ARG A 74 13.51 -8.69 2.06
C ARG A 74 14.52 -9.79 2.35
N ARG A 75 14.16 -11.08 2.18
CA ARG A 75 15.09 -12.21 2.33
C ARG A 75 16.22 -12.19 1.31
N GLN A 76 15.93 -11.66 0.12
CA GLN A 76 16.93 -11.47 -0.94
C GLN A 76 17.68 -10.13 -0.81
N ARG A 77 17.39 -9.33 0.25
CA ARG A 77 17.95 -8.00 0.48
C ARG A 77 17.72 -7.06 -0.70
N VAL A 78 16.60 -7.19 -1.36
CA VAL A 78 16.15 -6.36 -2.49
C VAL A 78 15.05 -5.41 -2.01
N ILE A 79 15.20 -4.12 -2.32
CA ILE A 79 14.20 -3.08 -2.10
C ILE A 79 13.52 -2.81 -3.43
N HIS A 80 12.18 -2.80 -3.47
CA HIS A 80 11.42 -2.56 -4.71
C HIS A 80 11.56 -1.11 -5.19
N CYS A 81 11.52 -0.15 -4.29
CA CYS A 81 11.71 1.29 -4.51
C CYS A 81 10.64 2.02 -5.35
N ASP A 82 9.62 1.36 -5.89
CA ASP A 82 8.50 2.02 -6.59
C ASP A 82 7.19 1.23 -6.48
N LEU A 83 6.90 0.74 -5.27
CA LEU A 83 5.65 0.03 -5.01
C LEU A 83 4.47 1.01 -5.04
N LYS A 84 3.50 0.73 -5.94
CA LYS A 84 2.28 1.51 -6.18
C LYS A 84 1.21 0.63 -6.84
N PRO A 85 -0.07 1.04 -6.89
CA PRO A 85 -1.13 0.23 -7.50
C PRO A 85 -0.85 -0.16 -8.96
N GLU A 86 -0.18 0.70 -9.74
CA GLU A 86 0.19 0.45 -11.13
C GLU A 86 1.20 -0.71 -11.29
N ASN A 87 2.00 -0.99 -10.25
CA ASN A 87 3.03 -2.03 -10.25
C ASN A 87 2.57 -3.35 -9.59
N ILE A 88 1.27 -3.51 -9.38
CA ILE A 88 0.64 -4.74 -8.91
C ILE A 88 -0.43 -5.15 -9.91
N LEU A 89 -0.19 -6.25 -10.63
CA LEU A 89 -1.08 -6.72 -11.69
C LEU A 89 -1.86 -7.95 -11.26
N LEU A 90 -3.09 -8.05 -11.73
CA LEU A 90 -3.83 -9.31 -11.64
C LEU A 90 -3.20 -10.34 -12.58
N ARG A 91 -3.09 -11.60 -12.14
CA ARG A 91 -2.69 -12.71 -13.04
C ARG A 91 -3.75 -12.96 -14.12
N GLN A 92 -5.02 -12.81 -13.74
CA GLN A 92 -6.18 -12.98 -14.63
C GLN A 92 -7.29 -12.01 -14.19
N SER A 93 -8.02 -11.46 -15.17
CA SER A 93 -9.04 -10.43 -14.93
C SER A 93 -10.19 -10.84 -14.01
N ASN A 94 -10.44 -12.13 -13.84
CA ASN A 94 -11.54 -12.67 -13.04
C ASN A 94 -11.10 -13.35 -11.73
N LYS A 95 -9.82 -13.22 -11.36
CA LYS A 95 -9.26 -13.80 -10.12
C LYS A 95 -8.55 -12.75 -9.29
N SER A 96 -8.48 -12.96 -7.98
CA SER A 96 -7.78 -12.07 -7.04
C SER A 96 -6.29 -12.40 -6.88
N SER A 97 -5.72 -13.29 -7.70
CA SER A 97 -4.29 -13.56 -7.69
C SER A 97 -3.53 -12.44 -8.39
N ILE A 98 -2.41 -12.00 -7.79
CA ILE A 98 -1.62 -10.87 -8.26
C ILE A 98 -0.15 -11.25 -8.51
N LYS A 99 0.54 -10.37 -9.21
CA LYS A 99 1.98 -10.31 -9.33
C LYS A 99 2.47 -8.88 -9.12
N MET A 100 3.58 -8.74 -8.41
CA MET A 100 4.35 -7.51 -8.29
C MET A 100 5.29 -7.40 -9.49
N ILE A 101 5.29 -6.24 -10.15
CA ILE A 101 6.07 -5.98 -11.36
C ILE A 101 6.99 -4.77 -11.21
N ASP A 102 7.79 -4.50 -12.23
CA ASP A 102 8.62 -3.31 -12.40
C ASP A 102 9.72 -3.15 -11.33
N LEU A 103 10.77 -3.95 -11.48
CA LEU A 103 11.97 -3.87 -10.67
C LEU A 103 13.01 -2.87 -11.25
N GLY A 104 12.58 -1.95 -12.15
CA GLY A 104 13.45 -0.99 -12.82
C GLY A 104 14.09 0.02 -11.88
N SER A 105 13.46 0.33 -10.75
CA SER A 105 13.96 1.22 -9.70
C SER A 105 14.56 0.48 -8.50
N SER A 106 14.53 -0.86 -8.50
CA SER A 106 14.96 -1.70 -7.39
C SER A 106 16.48 -1.66 -7.18
N CYS A 107 16.90 -1.85 -5.95
CA CYS A 107 18.31 -1.98 -5.59
C CYS A 107 18.51 -3.08 -4.53
N PHE A 108 19.73 -3.59 -4.41
CA PHE A 108 20.12 -4.33 -3.22
C PHE A 108 20.29 -3.37 -2.03
N GLU A 109 20.00 -3.85 -0.84
CA GLU A 109 20.03 -3.05 0.39
C GLU A 109 21.42 -2.49 0.72
N ASP A 110 22.49 -3.11 0.23
CA ASP A 110 23.88 -2.68 0.34
C ASP A 110 24.39 -1.90 -0.89
N GLU A 111 23.62 -1.85 -1.99
CA GLU A 111 23.95 -1.14 -3.22
C GLU A 111 23.01 0.07 -3.47
N ARG A 112 22.61 0.79 -2.43
CA ARG A 112 21.73 1.98 -2.55
C ARG A 112 22.46 3.13 -3.22
N VAL A 113 22.04 3.47 -4.43
CA VAL A 113 22.68 4.54 -5.24
C VAL A 113 21.79 5.78 -5.32
N TYR A 114 20.46 5.60 -5.26
CA TYR A 114 19.52 6.66 -5.55
C TYR A 114 18.90 7.26 -4.29
N THR A 115 18.89 8.61 -4.22
CA THR A 115 18.25 9.36 -3.14
C THR A 115 16.83 9.82 -3.49
N TYR A 116 16.46 9.83 -4.77
CA TYR A 116 15.12 10.21 -5.25
C TYR A 116 14.43 8.99 -5.84
N ILE A 117 13.75 8.24 -4.98
CA ILE A 117 13.04 7.00 -5.30
C ILE A 117 11.59 7.07 -4.79
N GLN A 118 10.80 6.10 -5.16
CA GLN A 118 9.38 5.95 -4.91
C GLN A 118 8.51 7.05 -5.55
N SER A 119 7.36 6.68 -6.01
CA SER A 119 6.32 7.60 -6.45
C SER A 119 5.79 8.38 -5.24
N ARG A 120 5.62 9.71 -5.38
CA ARG A 120 5.45 10.65 -4.26
C ARG A 120 4.39 10.25 -3.25
N PHE A 121 3.20 9.84 -3.68
CA PHE A 121 2.11 9.50 -2.77
C PHE A 121 2.38 8.25 -1.91
N TYR A 122 3.33 7.42 -2.32
CA TYR A 122 3.73 6.17 -1.66
C TYR A 122 5.13 6.26 -1.04
N ARG A 123 5.79 7.43 -1.14
CA ARG A 123 7.17 7.65 -0.69
C ARG A 123 7.25 7.71 0.82
N ALA A 124 8.17 6.92 1.38
CA ALA A 124 8.41 6.86 2.81
C ALA A 124 9.07 8.14 3.36
N PRO A 125 8.85 8.48 4.63
CA PRO A 125 9.39 9.70 5.22
C PRO A 125 10.91 9.76 5.23
N GLU A 126 11.61 8.65 5.49
CA GLU A 126 13.07 8.58 5.49
C GLU A 126 13.68 8.91 4.12
N VAL A 127 12.98 8.56 3.03
CA VAL A 127 13.41 8.94 1.67
C VAL A 127 13.27 10.45 1.45
N ILE A 128 12.17 11.06 1.86
CA ILE A 128 11.97 12.52 1.74
C ILE A 128 12.97 13.27 2.61
N LEU A 129 13.21 12.79 3.82
CA LEU A 129 14.10 13.42 4.79
C LEU A 129 15.58 13.20 4.47
N GLY A 130 15.91 12.31 3.53
CA GLY A 130 17.29 11.97 3.19
C GLY A 130 18.00 11.20 4.30
N ALA A 131 17.27 10.36 5.03
CA ALA A 131 17.83 9.41 5.98
C ALA A 131 18.15 8.07 5.28
N THR A 132 18.92 7.23 5.94
CA THR A 132 19.19 5.88 5.45
C THR A 132 17.89 5.07 5.39
N TYR A 133 17.66 4.41 4.26
CA TYR A 133 16.46 3.61 4.03
C TYR A 133 16.80 2.13 3.82
N ASP A 134 15.85 1.24 4.04
CA ASP A 134 15.93 -0.21 3.82
C ASP A 134 14.62 -0.75 3.22
N CYS A 135 14.42 -2.07 3.23
CA CYS A 135 13.18 -2.69 2.75
C CYS A 135 11.91 -2.19 3.45
N GLY A 136 12.01 -1.47 4.56
CA GLY A 136 10.87 -0.91 5.28
C GLY A 136 10.15 0.20 4.50
N ILE A 137 10.79 0.84 3.50
CA ILE A 137 10.12 1.82 2.65
C ILE A 137 8.96 1.21 1.85
N ASP A 138 9.08 -0.06 1.45
CA ASP A 138 8.04 -0.77 0.71
C ASP A 138 6.83 -1.11 1.61
N MET A 139 7.04 -1.29 2.92
CA MET A 139 5.94 -1.44 3.90
C MET A 139 5.13 -0.16 4.09
N TRP A 140 5.78 1.00 4.03
CA TRP A 140 5.08 2.29 4.00
C TRP A 140 4.23 2.41 2.74
N SER A 141 4.80 2.12 1.58
CA SER A 141 4.07 2.12 0.30
C SER A 141 2.88 1.17 0.32
N LEU A 142 3.04 -0.04 0.88
CA LEU A 142 1.95 -1.01 1.04
C LEU A 142 0.77 -0.39 1.81
N ALA A 143 1.02 0.27 2.94
CA ALA A 143 -0.04 0.91 3.71
C ALA A 143 -0.79 1.98 2.91
N CYS A 144 -0.05 2.81 2.16
CA CYS A 144 -0.64 3.82 1.28
C CYS A 144 -1.52 3.17 0.20
N ILE A 145 -1.06 2.08 -0.41
CA ILE A 145 -1.82 1.33 -1.42
C ILE A 145 -3.11 0.76 -0.83
N LEU A 146 -3.04 0.08 0.33
CA LEU A 146 -4.23 -0.53 0.94
C LEU A 146 -5.27 0.51 1.36
N ALA A 147 -4.82 1.67 1.87
CA ALA A 147 -5.69 2.78 2.19
C ALA A 147 -6.38 3.35 0.92
N GLU A 148 -5.64 3.47 -0.18
CA GLU A 148 -6.17 3.92 -1.47
C GLU A 148 -7.14 2.92 -2.07
N LEU A 149 -6.83 1.62 -2.03
CA LEU A 149 -7.77 0.58 -2.47
C LEU A 149 -9.07 0.59 -1.68
N TYR A 150 -9.03 0.99 -0.41
CA TYR A 150 -10.21 1.10 0.44
C TYR A 150 -11.05 2.33 0.17
N THR A 151 -10.40 3.50 0.03
CA THR A 151 -11.09 4.78 -0.12
C THR A 151 -11.38 5.17 -1.57
N GLY A 152 -10.60 4.64 -2.52
CA GLY A 152 -10.56 5.07 -3.92
C GLY A 152 -9.60 6.22 -4.20
N TYR A 153 -8.95 6.80 -3.18
CA TYR A 153 -8.09 7.98 -3.31
C TYR A 153 -6.77 7.82 -2.53
N PRO A 154 -5.68 8.43 -3.00
CA PRO A 154 -4.41 8.41 -2.29
C PRO A 154 -4.53 8.89 -0.85
N LEU A 155 -3.89 8.17 0.09
CA LEU A 155 -3.89 8.51 1.52
C LEU A 155 -3.18 9.86 1.76
N PHE A 156 -2.05 10.08 1.10
CA PHE A 156 -1.19 11.25 1.25
C PHE A 156 -0.99 11.97 -0.10
N PRO A 157 -1.95 12.80 -0.55
CA PRO A 157 -1.89 13.46 -1.85
C PRO A 157 -1.14 14.80 -1.80
N GLY A 158 0.12 14.79 -1.37
CA GLY A 158 0.95 16.01 -1.30
C GLY A 158 1.32 16.55 -2.68
N GLU A 159 1.17 17.85 -2.92
CA GLU A 159 1.53 18.52 -4.18
C GLU A 159 3.05 18.50 -4.43
N ASN A 160 3.83 18.47 -3.34
CA ASN A 160 5.28 18.41 -3.33
C ASN A 160 5.77 17.69 -2.07
N GLU A 161 7.09 17.53 -1.91
CA GLU A 161 7.66 16.83 -0.74
C GLU A 161 7.35 17.52 0.59
N ALA A 162 7.29 18.84 0.65
CA ALA A 162 6.97 19.56 1.89
C ALA A 162 5.52 19.31 2.31
N GLU A 163 4.57 19.34 1.38
CA GLU A 163 3.18 18.99 1.67
C GLU A 163 3.02 17.50 1.95
N GLN A 164 3.83 16.64 1.32
CA GLN A 164 3.81 15.20 1.61
C GLN A 164 4.16 14.93 3.07
N ILE A 165 5.25 15.55 3.60
CA ILE A 165 5.60 15.47 5.03
C ILE A 165 4.48 16.06 5.89
N ALA A 166 3.87 17.17 5.50
CA ALA A 166 2.77 17.77 6.24
C ALA A 166 1.53 16.84 6.29
N CYS A 167 1.25 16.10 5.21
CA CYS A 167 0.21 15.06 5.21
C CYS A 167 0.50 13.95 6.23
N PHE A 168 1.75 13.50 6.33
CA PHE A 168 2.14 12.48 7.32
C PHE A 168 1.94 13.00 8.73
N MET A 169 2.34 14.25 8.99
CA MET A 169 2.20 14.88 10.31
C MET A 169 0.74 15.07 10.74
N GLU A 170 -0.20 15.26 9.82
CA GLU A 170 -1.63 15.34 10.18
C GLU A 170 -2.10 14.08 10.95
N ILE A 171 -1.50 12.90 10.68
CA ILE A 171 -1.88 11.62 11.29
C ILE A 171 -0.88 11.20 12.37
N ASN A 172 0.41 11.25 12.07
CA ASN A 172 1.47 10.66 12.89
C ASN A 172 2.18 11.67 13.81
N GLY A 173 1.76 12.94 13.80
CA GLY A 173 2.44 14.00 14.53
C GLY A 173 3.80 14.37 13.95
N VAL A 174 4.58 15.12 14.73
CA VAL A 174 5.94 15.50 14.35
C VAL A 174 6.86 14.27 14.43
N PRO A 175 7.79 14.08 13.47
CA PRO A 175 8.73 12.96 13.52
C PRO A 175 9.64 13.03 14.76
N PRO A 176 10.07 11.87 15.30
CA PRO A 176 10.99 11.82 16.44
C PRO A 176 12.30 12.55 16.15
N ARG A 177 12.85 13.24 17.16
CA ARG A 177 14.11 13.98 17.05
C ARG A 177 15.25 13.09 16.52
N ALA A 178 15.34 11.84 16.98
CA ALA A 178 16.34 10.88 16.53
C ALA A 178 16.32 10.61 15.01
N LEU A 179 15.14 10.70 14.37
CA LEU A 179 15.03 10.61 12.92
C LEU A 179 15.50 11.91 12.24
N LEU A 180 15.13 13.06 12.79
CA LEU A 180 15.55 14.36 12.25
C LEU A 180 17.06 14.55 12.33
N ASP A 181 17.70 14.12 13.40
CA ASP A 181 19.14 14.21 13.61
C ASP A 181 19.95 13.35 12.60
N LYS A 182 19.35 12.26 12.11
CA LYS A 182 19.92 11.39 11.06
C LYS A 182 19.55 11.83 9.64
N SER A 183 18.78 12.91 9.49
CA SER A 183 18.20 13.34 8.22
C SER A 183 19.02 14.44 7.56
N GLU A 184 19.66 14.16 6.43
CA GLU A 184 20.44 15.15 5.66
C GLU A 184 19.59 16.32 5.17
N ARG A 185 18.32 16.05 4.83
CA ARG A 185 17.36 17.02 4.28
C ARG A 185 16.36 17.54 5.33
N GLY A 186 16.48 17.12 6.61
CA GLY A 186 15.56 17.49 7.68
C GLY A 186 15.42 19.01 7.84
N LYS A 187 16.52 19.76 7.75
CA LYS A 187 16.55 21.25 7.86
C LYS A 187 15.70 21.96 6.79
N LYS A 188 15.32 21.29 5.71
CA LYS A 188 14.42 21.85 4.69
C LYS A 188 12.99 21.98 5.22
N TYR A 189 12.57 21.06 6.09
CA TYR A 189 11.19 20.90 6.55
C TYR A 189 10.99 21.27 8.02
N PHE A 190 12.07 21.25 8.81
CA PHE A 190 12.05 21.52 10.25
C PHE A 190 13.09 22.58 10.62
N ASP A 191 12.84 23.30 11.69
CA ASP A 191 13.80 24.24 12.26
C ASP A 191 14.82 23.53 13.20
N SER A 192 15.67 24.30 13.85
CA SER A 192 16.70 23.78 14.75
C SER A 192 16.15 23.14 16.03
N SER A 193 14.94 23.51 16.46
CA SER A 193 14.24 22.92 17.58
C SER A 193 13.49 21.63 17.20
N GLY A 194 13.35 21.35 15.89
CA GLY A 194 12.58 20.22 15.36
C GLY A 194 11.13 20.56 15.08
N GLU A 195 10.76 21.84 15.20
CA GLU A 195 9.42 22.29 14.86
C GLU A 195 9.21 22.36 13.33
N PRO A 196 8.04 21.94 12.83
CA PRO A 196 7.78 21.90 11.40
C PRO A 196 7.61 23.29 10.79
N LYS A 197 8.27 23.53 9.67
CA LYS A 197 8.09 24.72 8.83
C LYS A 197 6.80 24.56 8.03
N LEU A 198 5.63 24.85 8.65
CA LEU A 198 4.32 24.66 8.03
C LEU A 198 4.07 25.68 6.91
N VAL A 199 4.08 25.20 5.68
CA VAL A 199 3.77 25.99 4.48
C VAL A 199 2.36 25.64 4.01
N ALA A 200 1.59 26.66 3.60
CA ALA A 200 0.29 26.44 2.99
C ALA A 200 0.49 25.82 1.58
N ASN A 201 -0.40 24.91 1.19
CA ASN A 201 -0.43 24.37 -0.17
C ASN A 201 -0.98 25.40 -1.18
N SER A 202 -1.03 25.04 -2.47
CA SER A 202 -1.55 25.90 -3.55
C SER A 202 -3.00 26.40 -3.31
N LYS A 203 -3.77 25.69 -2.47
CA LYS A 203 -5.14 26.04 -2.06
C LYS A 203 -5.21 26.80 -0.75
N GLY A 204 -4.08 27.28 -0.21
CA GLY A 204 -4.01 28.01 1.06
C GLY A 204 -4.19 27.16 2.31
N LYS A 205 -4.25 25.81 2.19
CA LYS A 205 -4.46 24.92 3.32
C LYS A 205 -3.12 24.68 4.05
N LYS A 206 -3.10 24.97 5.36
CA LYS A 206 -2.06 24.52 6.29
C LYS A 206 -2.51 23.24 6.98
N ARG A 207 -1.57 22.30 7.17
CA ARG A 207 -1.81 21.02 7.81
C ARG A 207 -1.21 21.04 9.22
N THR A 208 -2.04 20.75 10.21
CA THR A 208 -1.62 20.75 11.63
C THR A 208 -1.24 19.33 12.07
N PRO A 209 -0.09 19.12 12.70
CA PRO A 209 0.28 17.81 13.24
C PRO A 209 -0.78 17.26 14.22
N ASN A 210 -0.98 15.92 14.21
CA ASN A 210 -1.95 15.20 15.05
C ASN A 210 -3.40 15.71 14.94
N SER A 211 -3.77 16.37 13.84
CA SER A 211 -5.11 16.93 13.66
C SER A 211 -6.12 15.93 13.12
N LYS A 212 -5.69 14.74 12.71
CA LYS A 212 -6.54 13.72 12.11
C LYS A 212 -6.29 12.35 12.72
N ASP A 213 -7.36 11.66 13.04
CA ASP A 213 -7.37 10.22 13.30
C ASP A 213 -7.40 9.45 11.99
N LEU A 214 -6.62 8.37 11.89
CA LEU A 214 -6.52 7.55 10.67
C LEU A 214 -7.85 6.88 10.33
N GLY A 215 -8.56 6.34 11.32
CA GLY A 215 -9.87 5.71 11.11
C GLY A 215 -10.91 6.71 10.62
N ALA A 216 -10.94 7.90 11.22
CA ALA A 216 -11.83 8.99 10.78
C ALA A 216 -11.50 9.47 9.36
N LEU A 217 -10.20 9.58 9.01
CA LEU A 217 -9.77 9.97 7.67
C LEU A 217 -10.21 8.96 6.62
N LEU A 218 -10.06 7.66 6.92
CA LEU A 218 -10.47 6.57 6.05
C LEU A 218 -11.98 6.32 6.08
N ARG A 219 -12.72 6.91 7.03
CA ARG A 219 -14.12 6.57 7.34
C ARG A 219 -14.29 5.06 7.56
N CYS A 220 -13.32 4.47 8.26
CA CYS A 220 -13.23 3.04 8.53
C CYS A 220 -13.47 2.75 10.00
N THR A 221 -14.27 1.72 10.30
CA THR A 221 -14.55 1.25 11.68
C THR A 221 -13.87 -0.07 12.00
N ASP A 222 -13.24 -0.73 11.01
CA ASP A 222 -12.48 -1.97 11.23
C ASP A 222 -11.17 -1.65 11.96
N ARG A 223 -11.18 -1.94 13.27
CA ARG A 223 -10.03 -1.67 14.15
C ARG A 223 -8.80 -2.48 13.76
N GLY A 224 -8.97 -3.69 13.22
CA GLY A 224 -7.86 -4.54 12.78
C GLY A 224 -7.15 -3.94 11.58
N PHE A 225 -7.91 -3.43 10.61
CA PHE A 225 -7.34 -2.75 9.44
C PHE A 225 -6.60 -1.46 9.82
N ILE A 226 -7.22 -0.63 10.69
CA ILE A 226 -6.61 0.61 11.16
C ILE A 226 -5.31 0.33 11.94
N ASP A 227 -5.30 -0.69 12.84
CA ASP A 227 -4.10 -1.10 13.58
C ASP A 227 -2.99 -1.56 12.63
N PHE A 228 -3.34 -2.40 11.64
CA PHE A 228 -2.40 -2.85 10.61
C PHE A 228 -1.74 -1.70 9.87
N LEU A 229 -2.53 -0.76 9.34
CA LEU A 229 -2.01 0.43 8.66
C LEU A 229 -1.14 1.29 9.58
N SER A 230 -1.56 1.49 10.83
CA SER A 230 -0.82 2.28 11.83
C SER A 230 0.56 1.68 12.13
N ARG A 231 0.70 0.35 12.11
CA ARG A 231 1.98 -0.33 12.29
C ARG A 231 2.90 -0.22 11.08
N CYS A 232 2.34 -0.08 9.88
CA CYS A 232 3.10 0.17 8.67
C CYS A 232 3.53 1.63 8.52
N LEU A 233 2.72 2.59 9.04
CA LEU A 233 2.92 4.03 8.91
C LEU A 233 3.70 4.62 10.11
N ARG A 234 4.74 3.95 10.60
CA ARG A 234 5.64 4.46 11.63
C ARG A 234 6.72 5.33 11.01
N TRP A 235 7.07 6.44 11.70
CA TRP A 235 8.15 7.33 11.29
C TRP A 235 9.48 6.59 11.23
N ASP A 236 9.84 5.93 12.33
CA ASP A 236 11.07 5.14 12.40
C ASP A 236 10.85 3.77 11.75
N VAL A 237 11.73 3.39 10.85
CA VAL A 237 11.71 2.10 10.18
C VAL A 237 11.90 0.94 11.18
N ALA A 238 12.62 1.17 12.28
CA ALA A 238 12.82 0.16 13.33
C ALA A 238 11.50 -0.20 14.05
N ASP A 239 10.56 0.74 14.17
CA ASP A 239 9.24 0.54 14.75
C ASP A 239 8.19 0.05 13.74
N ARG A 240 8.54 0.08 12.45
CA ARG A 240 7.64 -0.31 11.37
C ARG A 240 7.53 -1.83 11.29
N ILE A 241 6.31 -2.34 11.16
CA ILE A 241 6.07 -3.77 11.07
C ILE A 241 6.79 -4.38 9.87
N THR A 242 7.47 -5.50 10.08
CA THR A 242 8.16 -6.23 9.00
C THR A 242 7.18 -7.13 8.24
N PRO A 243 7.46 -7.53 6.97
CA PRO A 243 6.59 -8.43 6.22
C PRO A 243 6.30 -9.76 6.95
N ASP A 244 7.29 -10.33 7.63
CA ASP A 244 7.13 -11.57 8.41
C ASP A 244 6.19 -11.40 9.61
N ALA A 245 6.27 -10.28 10.33
CA ALA A 245 5.36 -9.95 11.42
C ALA A 245 3.96 -9.59 10.88
N ALA A 246 3.89 -8.86 9.78
CA ALA A 246 2.66 -8.44 9.11
C ALA A 246 1.83 -9.65 8.64
N LEU A 247 2.46 -10.70 8.13
CA LEU A 247 1.76 -11.95 7.74
C LEU A 247 1.10 -12.67 8.92
N ARG A 248 1.53 -12.39 10.17
CA ARG A 248 0.92 -12.93 11.39
C ARG A 248 -0.03 -11.94 12.08
N HIS A 249 -0.24 -10.76 11.51
CA HIS A 249 -1.12 -9.76 12.09
C HIS A 249 -2.58 -10.26 12.11
N PRO A 250 -3.36 -10.08 13.20
CA PRO A 250 -4.74 -10.58 13.30
C PRO A 250 -5.63 -10.19 12.12
N TRP A 251 -5.51 -8.94 11.64
CA TRP A 251 -6.26 -8.50 10.46
C TRP A 251 -5.88 -9.30 9.19
N ILE A 252 -4.62 -9.66 9.01
CA ILE A 252 -4.15 -10.44 7.83
C ILE A 252 -4.59 -11.90 7.91
N VAL A 253 -4.49 -12.52 9.10
CA VAL A 253 -4.94 -13.92 9.28
C VAL A 253 -6.45 -14.06 9.35
N GLY A 254 -7.18 -12.96 9.56
CA GLY A 254 -8.63 -12.95 9.61
C GLY A 254 -9.22 -13.23 10.99
N GLU A 255 -8.41 -13.14 12.05
CA GLU A 255 -8.86 -13.22 13.43
C GLU A 255 -9.44 -11.86 13.87
N GLU A 256 -10.61 -11.83 14.46
CA GLU A 256 -11.12 -10.64 15.12
C GLU A 256 -10.26 -10.32 16.34
N PRO A 257 -9.88 -9.03 16.57
CA PRO A 257 -9.19 -8.66 17.80
C PRO A 257 -10.08 -9.04 18.98
N ALA A 258 -9.54 -9.88 19.88
CA ALA A 258 -10.24 -10.30 21.09
C ALA A 258 -10.87 -9.07 21.77
N ARG A 259 -12.20 -9.08 21.99
CA ARG A 259 -12.88 -8.04 22.77
C ARG A 259 -12.19 -7.97 24.12
N ARG A 260 -11.54 -6.85 24.44
CA ARG A 260 -11.09 -6.60 25.81
C ARG A 260 -12.35 -6.66 26.68
N THR A 261 -12.51 -7.74 27.42
CA THR A 261 -13.49 -7.78 28.51
C THR A 261 -13.10 -6.68 29.49
N PRO A 262 -14.04 -5.82 29.91
CA PRO A 262 -13.74 -4.87 30.97
C PRO A 262 -13.31 -5.68 32.19
N SER A 263 -12.11 -5.39 32.69
CA SER A 263 -11.66 -5.94 33.96
C SER A 263 -12.70 -5.58 35.02
N SER A 264 -13.32 -6.61 35.62
CA SER A 264 -14.25 -6.45 36.73
C SER A 264 -13.55 -5.65 37.85
N PRO A 265 -14.23 -4.67 38.47
CA PRO A 265 -13.65 -3.98 39.62
C PRO A 265 -13.47 -4.98 40.76
N ASP A 266 -12.29 -4.98 41.36
CA ASP A 266 -11.97 -5.71 42.57
C ASP A 266 -13.03 -5.44 43.65
N THR A 267 -13.84 -6.43 43.99
CA THR A 267 -14.68 -6.40 45.17
C THR A 267 -13.85 -6.73 46.39
N HIS A 268 -13.40 -5.68 47.04
CA HIS A 268 -12.94 -5.79 48.43
C HIS A 268 -14.01 -6.43 49.31
N ARG A 269 -13.70 -7.59 49.77
CA ARG A 269 -14.34 -8.37 50.81
C ARG A 269 -14.43 -7.57 52.10
N ARG A 270 -15.64 -7.15 52.53
CA ARG A 270 -15.95 -6.85 53.93
C ARG A 270 -17.00 -7.80 54.45
N SER A 271 -16.60 -8.61 55.41
CA SER A 271 -17.42 -9.47 56.24
C SER A 271 -18.17 -8.62 57.25
N ALA A 272 -19.45 -8.88 57.48
CA ALA A 272 -20.09 -9.00 58.76
C ALA A 272 -21.62 -9.09 58.68
N SER A 273 -22.13 -10.21 59.13
CA SER A 273 -23.17 -10.47 60.15
C SER A 273 -24.63 -10.18 59.82
N SER A 274 -25.36 -11.33 59.76
CA SER A 274 -26.60 -11.72 60.46
C SER A 274 -27.91 -10.92 60.29
N SER A 275 -28.81 -11.55 59.55
CA SER A 275 -30.12 -12.08 60.01
C SER A 275 -31.34 -11.13 60.11
N PRO A 276 -32.54 -11.65 60.17
CA PRO A 276 -33.49 -11.74 59.09
C PRO A 276 -34.85 -11.06 59.45
N TYR A 277 -35.68 -10.72 58.51
CA TYR A 277 -37.14 -10.78 58.73
C TYR A 277 -37.93 -10.69 57.42
N SER A 278 -38.85 -11.65 57.30
CA SER A 278 -40.02 -11.93 56.53
C SER A 278 -40.85 -10.73 55.99
N ASP A 279 -41.45 -10.99 54.89
CA ASP A 279 -42.82 -11.28 54.58
C ASP A 279 -43.51 -10.36 53.54
N GLN A 280 -44.13 -11.04 52.63
CA GLN A 280 -45.47 -10.92 52.03
C GLN A 280 -45.84 -9.83 50.99
N ILE A 281 -46.16 -10.38 49.84
CA ILE A 281 -47.45 -10.29 49.07
C ILE A 281 -47.82 -8.90 48.47
N SER A 282 -47.90 -8.80 47.16
CA SER A 282 -49.19 -8.72 46.46
C SER A 282 -49.05 -8.68 44.94
N ARG A 283 -49.85 -9.49 44.34
CA ARG A 283 -50.19 -9.52 42.90
C ARG A 283 -50.93 -8.25 42.48
N ARG A 284 -50.71 -7.79 41.28
CA ARG A 284 -51.82 -7.53 40.32
C ARG A 284 -51.31 -7.25 38.91
N SER A 285 -51.99 -7.90 38.01
CA SER A 285 -52.04 -7.88 36.57
C SER A 285 -52.38 -6.52 35.97
N ALA A 286 -51.87 -6.23 34.79
CA ALA A 286 -52.71 -5.78 33.67
C ALA A 286 -51.89 -5.74 32.35
N ALA A 287 -52.58 -6.17 31.35
CA ALA A 287 -52.21 -6.36 29.95
C ALA A 287 -51.98 -5.06 29.20
N GLY A 288 -51.21 -5.17 28.08
CA GLY A 288 -51.34 -4.17 27.06
C GLY A 288 -50.21 -4.18 25.98
N ALA A 289 -50.56 -4.80 24.86
CA ALA A 289 -50.16 -4.46 23.49
C ALA A 289 -48.73 -4.75 23.02
N ALA A 290 -48.63 -5.79 22.20
CA ALA A 290 -47.52 -6.11 21.32
C ALA A 290 -47.44 -5.16 20.12
N ALA A 291 -46.24 -4.69 19.82
CA ALA A 291 -45.85 -4.19 18.49
C ALA A 291 -44.68 -5.01 17.97
N PRO A 292 -44.60 -5.31 16.66
CA PRO A 292 -43.71 -6.34 16.16
C PRO A 292 -42.26 -5.87 16.05
N VAL A 293 -41.38 -6.63 16.67
CA VAL A 293 -39.91 -6.50 16.51
C VAL A 293 -39.53 -7.00 15.12
N ARG A 294 -39.03 -6.10 14.29
CA ARG A 294 -38.35 -6.42 13.04
C ARG A 294 -37.04 -7.15 13.38
N SER A 295 -36.98 -8.43 13.01
CA SER A 295 -35.76 -9.23 13.08
C SER A 295 -34.69 -8.61 12.18
N SER A 296 -33.63 -8.05 12.78
CA SER A 296 -32.36 -7.83 12.11
C SER A 296 -31.70 -9.18 11.88
N ARG A 297 -31.82 -9.69 10.65
CA ARG A 297 -31.00 -10.82 10.20
C ARG A 297 -29.55 -10.38 10.22
N THR A 298 -28.78 -10.90 11.15
CA THR A 298 -27.32 -10.92 11.18
C THR A 298 -26.81 -11.53 9.88
N ARG A 299 -26.13 -10.69 9.08
CA ARG A 299 -25.31 -11.15 7.97
C ARG A 299 -23.95 -11.56 8.53
N GLU A 300 -23.85 -12.78 8.99
CA GLU A 300 -22.58 -13.45 9.27
C GLU A 300 -22.38 -14.57 8.24
N ASN A 301 -21.16 -14.64 7.70
CA ASN A 301 -20.61 -15.59 6.74
C ASN A 301 -20.78 -15.26 5.23
N SER A 302 -20.08 -14.21 4.76
CA SER A 302 -19.88 -14.06 3.32
C SER A 302 -18.58 -13.36 2.88
N SER A 303 -17.60 -13.11 3.76
CA SER A 303 -16.42 -12.30 3.38
C SER A 303 -15.50 -12.97 2.34
N ALA A 304 -15.45 -14.29 2.30
CA ALA A 304 -14.62 -15.01 1.33
C ALA A 304 -15.25 -15.09 -0.07
N THR A 305 -16.58 -15.24 -0.13
CA THR A 305 -17.33 -15.35 -1.38
C THR A 305 -17.55 -13.98 -2.04
N THR A 306 -17.78 -12.93 -1.24
CA THR A 306 -18.02 -11.56 -1.71
C THR A 306 -16.82 -10.96 -2.46
N GLY A 307 -15.58 -11.16 -1.99
CA GLY A 307 -14.40 -10.60 -2.67
C GLY A 307 -14.10 -11.24 -4.04
N LEU A 308 -14.47 -12.54 -4.22
CA LEU A 308 -14.29 -13.21 -5.52
C LEU A 308 -15.35 -12.75 -6.53
N GLU A 309 -16.58 -12.55 -6.09
CA GLU A 309 -17.67 -12.00 -6.91
C GLU A 309 -17.40 -10.52 -7.28
N GLU A 310 -16.79 -9.75 -6.39
CA GLU A 310 -16.37 -8.38 -6.63
C GLU A 310 -15.32 -8.32 -7.76
N VAL A 311 -14.30 -9.17 -7.74
CA VAL A 311 -13.30 -9.27 -8.81
C VAL A 311 -13.94 -9.67 -10.14
N LYS A 312 -14.83 -10.66 -10.14
CA LYS A 312 -15.55 -11.08 -11.35
C LYS A 312 -16.42 -9.98 -11.91
N LEU A 313 -17.11 -9.21 -11.06
CA LEU A 313 -17.99 -8.12 -11.48
C LEU A 313 -17.19 -6.97 -12.10
N ILE A 314 -16.08 -6.58 -11.48
CA ILE A 314 -15.18 -5.53 -11.99
C ILE A 314 -14.49 -6.00 -13.26
N GLY A 315 -14.02 -7.24 -13.30
CA GLY A 315 -13.38 -7.83 -14.47
C GLY A 315 -14.29 -7.99 -15.69
N ARG A 316 -15.60 -8.24 -15.51
CA ARG A 316 -16.58 -8.33 -16.61
C ARG A 316 -16.88 -7.00 -17.30
N LYS A 317 -16.58 -5.87 -16.69
CA LYS A 317 -16.69 -4.54 -17.31
C LYS A 317 -15.61 -4.28 -18.36
N MET A 318 -14.68 -5.20 -18.51
CA MET A 318 -13.65 -5.20 -19.54
C MET A 318 -14.14 -6.00 -20.74
N GLU A 319 -14.92 -5.39 -21.64
CA GLU A 319 -15.01 -5.93 -23.00
C GLU A 319 -13.63 -5.76 -23.66
N PRO A 320 -13.13 -6.80 -24.37
CA PRO A 320 -11.89 -6.66 -25.10
C PRO A 320 -12.10 -5.54 -26.13
N MET A 321 -11.35 -4.46 -26.03
CA MET A 321 -11.17 -3.55 -27.14
C MET A 321 -10.70 -4.41 -28.31
N SER A 322 -11.58 -4.63 -29.28
CA SER A 322 -11.23 -5.28 -30.53
C SER A 322 -10.05 -4.51 -31.10
N VAL A 323 -8.90 -5.16 -31.17
CA VAL A 323 -7.77 -4.67 -31.94
C VAL A 323 -8.29 -4.62 -33.40
N ARG A 324 -8.74 -3.44 -33.83
CA ARG A 324 -8.92 -3.18 -35.23
C ARG A 324 -7.54 -3.36 -35.87
N ARG A 325 -7.36 -4.47 -36.57
CA ARG A 325 -6.26 -4.60 -37.50
C ARG A 325 -6.39 -3.42 -38.47
N SER A 326 -5.52 -2.42 -38.32
CA SER A 326 -5.32 -1.43 -39.34
C SER A 326 -4.69 -2.13 -40.51
N GLU A 327 -5.45 -2.18 -41.58
CA GLU A 327 -5.01 -2.65 -42.90
C GLU A 327 -3.91 -1.72 -43.41
N LYS A 328 -2.87 -2.37 -43.98
CA LYS A 328 -1.82 -1.89 -44.87
C LYS A 328 -0.79 -0.89 -44.35
N PRO A 329 0.51 -1.23 -44.48
CA PRO A 329 1.58 -0.26 -44.39
C PRO A 329 1.53 0.70 -45.62
N PRO A 330 1.87 2.01 -45.42
CA PRO A 330 2.00 2.93 -46.53
C PRO A 330 3.22 2.56 -47.41
N GLU A 331 3.04 2.74 -48.67
CA GLU A 331 4.01 2.49 -49.74
C GLU A 331 5.34 3.23 -49.53
N SER A 332 6.40 2.58 -50.01
CA SER A 332 7.79 3.02 -50.04
C SER A 332 7.95 4.45 -50.56
N PHE A 333 8.54 5.30 -49.73
CA PHE A 333 9.18 6.54 -50.18
C PHE A 333 10.60 6.20 -50.70
N GLU A 334 10.82 6.38 -51.99
CA GLU A 334 12.13 6.42 -52.61
C GLU A 334 12.91 7.64 -52.08
N VAL A 335 14.04 7.42 -51.44
CA VAL A 335 14.99 8.48 -51.09
C VAL A 335 16.00 8.59 -52.22
N SER A 336 15.93 9.71 -52.94
CA SER A 336 16.93 10.10 -53.94
C SER A 336 18.28 10.33 -53.29
N SER A 337 19.30 9.72 -53.83
CA SER A 337 20.70 9.86 -53.50
C SER A 337 21.22 11.30 -53.79
N GLY A 338 21.49 12.05 -52.73
CA GLY A 338 22.27 13.30 -52.81
C GLY A 338 23.53 13.14 -51.94
N GLY A 339 24.66 12.96 -52.63
CA GLY A 339 25.94 12.81 -51.94
C GLY A 339 26.43 14.13 -51.31
N HIS A 340 26.88 14.06 -50.08
CA HIS A 340 27.81 14.99 -49.51
C HIS A 340 28.88 14.25 -48.71
N HIS A 341 30.14 14.45 -49.14
CA HIS A 341 31.37 14.01 -48.48
C HIS A 341 31.45 14.57 -47.07
N PHE A 342 31.63 13.69 -46.07
CA PHE A 342 32.00 14.07 -44.74
C PHE A 342 33.46 13.64 -44.48
N VAL A 343 34.34 14.64 -44.21
CA VAL A 343 35.74 14.48 -43.82
C VAL A 343 35.79 14.30 -42.30
N PRO A 344 36.54 13.32 -41.75
CA PRO A 344 36.62 13.15 -40.30
C PRO A 344 37.73 14.05 -39.70
N HIS A 345 37.36 14.92 -38.77
CA HIS A 345 38.28 15.62 -37.89
C HIS A 345 38.72 14.73 -36.72
N ARG A 346 40.04 14.55 -36.56
CA ARG A 346 40.66 13.96 -35.37
C ARG A 346 40.64 14.97 -34.19
N PRO A 347 40.48 14.50 -32.94
CA PRO A 347 40.67 15.37 -31.79
C PRO A 347 42.14 15.50 -31.42
N ALA A 348 42.57 16.76 -31.19
CA ALA A 348 43.85 17.09 -30.63
C ALA A 348 43.93 16.75 -29.12
N ARG A 349 45.04 16.13 -28.73
CA ARG A 349 45.53 16.11 -27.34
C ARG A 349 46.09 17.48 -26.99
N HIS A 350 45.81 18.00 -25.80
CA HIS A 350 46.81 18.74 -24.96
C HIS A 350 46.20 19.03 -23.57
N LEU A 351 46.99 18.55 -22.60
CA LEU A 351 47.32 18.97 -21.22
C LEU A 351 46.26 18.79 -20.13
#